data_da82392bdaa070b757ad2c662425c4f6
#
_entry.id   da82392bdaa070b757ad2c662425c4f6
#
_cell.length_a   1.000
_cell.length_b   1.000
_cell.length_c   1.000
_cell.angle_alpha   90.00
_cell.angle_beta   90.00
_cell.angle_gamma   90.00
#
_symmetry.space_group_name_H-M   'P 1'
#
loop_
_entity.id
_entity.type
_entity.pdbx_description
1 polymer ?
#
loop_
_entity_poly.entity_id
_entity_poly.type
_entity_poly.pdbx_seq_one_letter_code
_entity_poly.pdbx_strand_id
1 'polypeptide(L)'
;ATIRRQRQMCIRDRALTSSPILVPIVRAGLGMLDGALSLLPNSDVCFLGARRDEETFHPEIYMNTLPDDVDGADVIVLDPMLATGGSLLHALRVIAASGAGTITAVSVLASPEGVDAIESSNIDGQLFVGFVDDGLNDSAFIVPGLGDAGDRQFGKIN
;
A
#
# COMPACT_ATOMS: atom_id res chain seq x y z
N ALA A 1 -2.02 26.79 -29.92
CA ALA A 1 -3.21 27.13 -29.15
C ALA A 1 -4.06 25.89 -28.80
N THR A 2 -4.21 24.94 -29.71
CA THR A 2 -5.06 23.74 -29.56
C THR A 2 -4.49 22.76 -28.47
N ILE A 3 -3.18 22.59 -28.42
CA ILE A 3 -2.52 21.69 -27.44
C ILE A 3 -2.64 22.22 -26.00
N ARG A 4 -2.58 23.54 -25.80
CA ARG A 4 -2.80 24.13 -24.46
C ARG A 4 -4.25 23.99 -23.97
N ARG A 5 -5.23 24.11 -24.87
CA ARG A 5 -6.66 23.88 -24.53
C ARG A 5 -6.94 22.43 -24.15
N GLN A 6 -6.34 21.47 -24.87
CA GLN A 6 -6.50 20.06 -24.56
C GLN A 6 -5.88 19.69 -23.21
N ARG A 7 -4.67 20.21 -22.87
CA ARG A 7 -4.08 20.02 -21.55
C ARG A 7 -4.90 20.63 -20.42
N GLN A 8 -5.47 21.83 -20.62
CA GLN A 8 -6.34 22.45 -19.61
C GLN A 8 -7.68 21.71 -19.47
N MET A 9 -8.22 21.16 -20.54
CA MET A 9 -9.45 20.34 -20.50
C MET A 9 -9.22 19.04 -19.74
N CYS A 10 -8.13 18.32 -20.00
CA CYS A 10 -7.80 17.09 -19.28
C CYS A 10 -7.55 17.31 -17.78
N ILE A 11 -7.04 18.47 -17.38
CA ILE A 11 -6.83 18.81 -15.97
C ILE A 11 -8.12 19.23 -15.28
N ARG A 12 -9.07 19.85 -16.01
CA ARG A 12 -10.34 20.32 -15.45
C ARG A 12 -11.41 19.23 -15.32
N ASP A 13 -11.38 18.22 -16.20
CA ASP A 13 -12.44 17.23 -16.29
C ASP A 13 -12.27 16.04 -15.32
N ARG A 14 -11.19 15.99 -14.54
CA ARG A 14 -10.90 14.95 -13.58
C ARG A 14 -10.43 15.51 -12.25
N ALA A 15 -11.30 16.23 -11.58
CA ALA A 15 -11.11 16.54 -10.17
C ALA A 15 -11.65 15.36 -9.35
N LEU A 16 -10.90 14.95 -8.34
CA LEU A 16 -11.42 14.02 -7.34
C LEU A 16 -12.57 14.71 -6.60
N THR A 17 -13.67 14.01 -6.42
CA THR A 17 -14.81 14.49 -5.64
C THR A 17 -14.51 14.52 -4.15
N SER A 18 -13.61 13.64 -3.70
CA SER A 18 -13.05 13.55 -2.35
C SER A 18 -11.58 13.15 -2.44
N SER A 19 -10.77 13.58 -1.48
CA SER A 19 -9.39 13.11 -1.37
C SER A 19 -9.38 11.77 -0.63
N PRO A 20 -8.66 10.75 -1.14
CA PRO A 20 -8.53 9.47 -0.44
C PRO A 20 -7.64 9.62 0.80
N ILE A 21 -7.78 8.70 1.75
CA ILE A 21 -6.84 8.54 2.86
C ILE A 21 -5.64 7.74 2.36
N LEU A 22 -4.42 8.24 2.60
CA LEU A 22 -3.18 7.53 2.31
C LEU A 22 -2.73 6.74 3.53
N VAL A 23 -2.48 5.45 3.34
CA VAL A 23 -2.07 4.55 4.43
C VAL A 23 -0.76 3.84 4.08
N PRO A 24 0.41 4.45 4.35
CA PRO A 24 1.66 3.73 4.24
C PRO A 24 1.80 2.65 5.33
N ILE A 25 2.19 1.44 4.91
CA ILE A 25 2.59 0.39 5.85
C ILE A 25 4.02 0.67 6.29
N VAL A 26 4.18 1.09 7.54
CA VAL A 26 5.49 1.47 8.04
C VAL A 26 6.32 0.23 8.37
N ARG A 27 7.62 0.29 8.13
CA ARG A 27 8.46 1.44 7.74
C ARG A 27 8.52 1.67 6.22
N ALA A 28 8.53 0.59 5.41
CA ALA A 28 8.87 0.63 3.99
C ALA A 28 7.93 1.52 3.16
N GLY A 29 6.63 1.54 3.47
CA GLY A 29 5.63 2.36 2.79
C GLY A 29 5.86 3.87 2.88
N LEU A 30 6.64 4.33 3.88
CA LEU A 30 6.98 5.75 4.01
C LEU A 30 7.74 6.29 2.78
N GLY A 31 8.55 5.45 2.13
CA GLY A 31 9.27 5.85 0.92
C GLY A 31 8.38 6.17 -0.28
N MET A 32 7.12 5.74 -0.26
CA MET A 32 6.14 6.04 -1.30
C MET A 32 5.29 7.28 -0.98
N LEU A 33 5.28 7.72 0.29
CA LEU A 33 4.33 8.73 0.78
C LEU A 33 4.53 10.10 0.13
N ASP A 34 5.76 10.58 0.01
CA ASP A 34 6.04 11.89 -0.60
C ASP A 34 5.60 11.92 -2.07
N GLY A 35 5.84 10.83 -2.80
CA GLY A 35 5.36 10.67 -4.17
C GLY A 35 3.84 10.70 -4.26
N ALA A 36 3.15 9.99 -3.38
CA ALA A 36 1.70 9.98 -3.32
C ALA A 36 1.13 11.37 -2.97
N LEU A 37 1.68 12.06 -1.97
CA LEU A 37 1.25 13.42 -1.57
C LEU A 37 1.52 14.46 -2.66
N SER A 38 2.55 14.29 -3.50
CA SER A 38 2.78 15.18 -4.64
C SER A 38 1.67 15.12 -5.68
N LEU A 39 0.97 13.99 -5.78
CA LEU A 39 -0.17 13.77 -6.67
C LEU A 39 -1.51 14.07 -6.00
N LEU A 40 -1.60 13.83 -4.69
CA LEU A 40 -2.80 13.91 -3.86
C LEU A 40 -2.56 14.81 -2.64
N PRO A 41 -2.30 16.12 -2.84
CA PRO A 41 -1.81 17.02 -1.78
C PRO A 41 -2.83 17.31 -0.68
N ASN A 42 -4.10 16.99 -0.90
CA ASN A 42 -5.18 17.23 0.08
C ASN A 42 -5.60 15.95 0.81
N SER A 43 -4.84 14.85 0.64
CA SER A 43 -5.13 13.58 1.31
C SER A 43 -4.72 13.60 2.76
N ASP A 44 -5.58 13.07 3.61
CA ASP A 44 -5.21 12.72 4.98
C ASP A 44 -4.28 11.52 4.98
N VAL A 45 -3.41 11.42 5.99
CA VAL A 45 -2.44 10.32 6.12
C VAL A 45 -2.65 9.61 7.44
N CYS A 46 -2.88 8.31 7.37
CA CYS A 46 -2.92 7.42 8.52
C CYS A 46 -1.82 6.37 8.39
N PHE A 47 -1.27 5.92 9.51
CA PHE A 47 -0.16 4.98 9.52
C PHE A 47 -0.60 3.62 10.06
N LEU A 48 -0.23 2.55 9.36
CA LEU A 48 -0.32 1.18 9.85
C LEU A 48 1.08 0.59 9.96
N GLY A 49 1.43 0.12 11.16
CA GLY A 49 2.66 -0.63 11.38
C GLY A 49 2.35 -2.11 11.50
N ALA A 50 2.87 -2.89 10.55
CA ALA A 50 2.74 -4.35 10.56
C ALA A 50 4.11 -4.98 10.72
N ARG A 51 4.22 -5.99 11.58
CA ARG A 51 5.40 -6.85 11.71
C ARG A 51 4.96 -8.31 11.78
N ARG A 52 5.88 -9.21 11.48
CA ARG A 52 5.67 -10.63 11.76
C ARG A 52 6.11 -10.89 13.19
N ASP A 53 5.25 -11.48 13.98
CA ASP A 53 5.61 -11.99 15.30
C ASP A 53 6.65 -13.12 15.16
N GLU A 54 7.73 -13.06 15.94
CA GLU A 54 8.86 -13.98 15.82
C GLU A 54 8.56 -15.39 16.34
N GLU A 55 7.59 -15.53 17.26
CA GLU A 55 7.23 -16.81 17.86
C GLU A 55 6.08 -17.49 17.12
N THR A 56 5.05 -16.72 16.76
CA THR A 56 3.82 -17.25 16.15
C THR A 56 3.82 -17.16 14.64
N PHE A 57 4.73 -16.38 14.05
CA PHE A 57 4.79 -16.04 12.63
C PHE A 57 3.53 -15.37 12.08
N HIS A 58 2.60 -14.96 12.95
CA HIS A 58 1.42 -14.22 12.54
C HIS A 58 1.73 -12.73 12.35
N PRO A 59 1.07 -12.07 11.38
CA PRO A 59 1.17 -10.62 11.24
C PRO A 59 0.49 -9.94 12.43
N GLU A 60 1.20 -9.01 13.06
CA GLU A 60 0.74 -8.18 14.18
C GLU A 60 0.74 -6.72 13.75
N ILE A 61 -0.34 -5.99 14.06
CA ILE A 61 -0.38 -4.53 13.93
C ILE A 61 0.12 -3.92 15.24
N TYR A 62 1.30 -3.31 15.21
CA TYR A 62 1.88 -2.62 16.36
C TYR A 62 1.59 -1.13 16.39
N MET A 63 1.09 -0.57 15.28
CA MET A 63 0.66 0.83 15.16
C MET A 63 -0.54 0.92 14.25
N ASN A 64 -1.56 1.63 14.70
CA ASN A 64 -2.74 1.97 13.90
C ASN A 64 -3.19 3.37 14.28
N THR A 65 -3.17 4.30 13.32
CA THR A 65 -3.69 5.66 13.50
C THR A 65 -4.94 5.92 12.66
N LEU A 66 -5.48 4.87 12.04
CA LEU A 66 -6.73 4.96 11.30
C LEU A 66 -7.89 5.19 12.28
N PRO A 67 -8.84 6.08 11.99
CA PRO A 67 -10.08 6.19 12.76
C PRO A 67 -10.84 4.87 12.80
N ASP A 68 -11.61 4.64 13.87
CA ASP A 68 -12.47 3.45 14.01
C ASP A 68 -13.52 3.38 12.89
N ASP A 69 -13.95 4.55 12.40
CA ASP A 69 -14.87 4.69 11.26
C ASP A 69 -14.34 5.76 10.31
N VAL A 70 -14.12 5.40 9.06
CA VAL A 70 -13.67 6.30 7.98
C VAL A 70 -14.81 6.74 7.07
N ASP A 71 -16.06 6.45 7.44
CA ASP A 71 -17.30 6.93 6.79
C ASP A 71 -17.32 6.72 5.27
N GLY A 72 -16.92 5.53 4.83
CA GLY A 72 -16.91 5.17 3.41
C GLY A 72 -15.84 5.88 2.58
N ALA A 73 -14.83 6.48 3.20
CA ALA A 73 -13.74 7.12 2.47
C ALA A 73 -12.95 6.12 1.61
N ASP A 74 -12.48 6.59 0.45
CA ASP A 74 -11.54 5.82 -0.36
C ASP A 74 -10.16 5.80 0.32
N VAL A 75 -9.51 4.64 0.33
CA VAL A 75 -8.21 4.42 0.98
C VAL A 75 -7.18 3.91 -0.02
N ILE A 76 -6.00 4.52 -0.04
CA ILE A 76 -4.85 4.05 -0.81
C ILE A 76 -3.78 3.55 0.14
N VAL A 77 -3.50 2.25 0.08
CA VAL A 77 -2.48 1.58 0.89
C VAL A 77 -1.15 1.56 0.12
N LEU A 78 -0.08 1.98 0.77
CA LEU A 78 1.24 2.06 0.18
C LEU A 78 2.17 1.03 0.85
N ASP A 79 2.53 -0.02 0.12
CA ASP A 79 3.48 -1.05 0.55
C ASP A 79 4.41 -1.42 -0.60
N PRO A 80 5.70 -1.02 -0.59
CA PRO A 80 6.57 -1.21 -1.74
C PRO A 80 6.86 -2.66 -2.10
N MET A 81 6.74 -3.60 -1.15
CA MET A 81 7.19 -4.99 -1.32
C MET A 81 6.10 -5.99 -0.94
N LEU A 82 5.41 -6.49 -1.95
CA LEU A 82 4.41 -7.55 -1.77
C LEU A 82 5.09 -8.93 -1.91
N ALA A 83 5.67 -9.43 -0.82
CA ALA A 83 6.31 -10.75 -0.79
C ALA A 83 5.28 -11.86 -0.55
N THR A 84 5.04 -12.26 0.68
CA THR A 84 4.05 -13.31 1.02
C THR A 84 2.61 -12.79 1.09
N GLY A 85 2.40 -11.48 1.05
CA GLY A 85 1.10 -10.85 1.21
C GLY A 85 0.59 -10.70 2.64
N GLY A 86 1.22 -11.35 3.63
CA GLY A 86 0.69 -11.40 5.00
C GLY A 86 0.47 -10.03 5.65
N SER A 87 1.46 -9.13 5.60
CA SER A 87 1.35 -7.77 6.17
C SER A 87 0.29 -6.93 5.46
N LEU A 88 0.31 -6.94 4.12
CA LEU A 88 -0.67 -6.21 3.33
C LEU A 88 -2.09 -6.73 3.56
N LEU A 89 -2.31 -8.05 3.54
CA LEU A 89 -3.61 -8.66 3.83
C LEU A 89 -4.15 -8.26 5.19
N HIS A 90 -3.28 -8.26 6.21
CA HIS A 90 -3.70 -7.88 7.54
C HIS A 90 -4.09 -6.39 7.60
N ALA A 91 -3.31 -5.52 6.97
CA ALA A 91 -3.65 -4.10 6.84
C ALA A 91 -4.97 -3.87 6.10
N LEU A 92 -5.19 -4.56 4.98
CA LEU A 92 -6.43 -4.47 4.20
C LEU A 92 -7.66 -4.89 5.01
N ARG A 93 -7.55 -5.93 5.87
CA ARG A 93 -8.64 -6.34 6.77
C ARG A 93 -8.97 -5.28 7.82
N VAL A 94 -7.95 -4.65 8.40
CA VAL A 94 -8.15 -3.55 9.37
C VAL A 94 -8.85 -2.38 8.70
N ILE A 95 -8.42 -1.99 7.51
CA ILE A 95 -9.01 -0.90 6.73
C ILE A 95 -10.45 -1.22 6.32
N ALA A 96 -10.71 -2.43 5.85
CA ALA A 96 -12.07 -2.85 5.51
C ALA A 96 -13.00 -2.84 6.74
N ALA A 97 -12.50 -3.24 7.90
CA ALA A 97 -13.24 -3.23 9.15
C ALA A 97 -13.58 -1.81 9.67
N SER A 98 -12.81 -0.78 9.26
CA SER A 98 -13.10 0.63 9.60
C SER A 98 -14.14 1.29 8.68
N GLY A 99 -14.80 0.52 7.82
CA GLY A 99 -15.85 1.06 6.94
C GLY A 99 -15.33 1.81 5.72
N ALA A 100 -14.12 1.51 5.25
CA ALA A 100 -13.59 2.09 4.01
C ALA A 100 -14.50 1.80 2.81
N GLY A 101 -14.59 2.76 1.90
CA GLY A 101 -15.27 2.63 0.61
C GLY A 101 -14.44 1.79 -0.37
N THR A 102 -13.77 2.46 -1.30
CA THR A 102 -12.84 1.76 -2.20
C THR A 102 -11.47 1.61 -1.54
N ILE A 103 -10.92 0.39 -1.54
CA ILE A 103 -9.56 0.13 -1.05
C ILE A 103 -8.66 -0.14 -2.26
N THR A 104 -7.58 0.63 -2.37
CA THR A 104 -6.58 0.46 -3.43
C THR A 104 -5.22 0.21 -2.80
N ALA A 105 -4.62 -0.94 -3.04
CA ALA A 105 -3.25 -1.24 -2.64
C ALA A 105 -2.29 -0.94 -3.80
N VAL A 106 -1.15 -0.31 -3.48
CA VAL A 106 -0.10 0.01 -4.45
C VAL A 106 1.21 -0.56 -3.96
N SER A 107 1.82 -1.42 -4.79
CA SER A 107 3.13 -2.01 -4.53
C SER A 107 4.09 -1.73 -5.68
N VAL A 108 5.36 -1.54 -5.36
CA VAL A 108 6.41 -1.33 -6.38
C VAL A 108 6.81 -2.67 -6.98
N LEU A 109 7.02 -3.67 -6.12
CA LEU A 109 7.48 -5.00 -6.49
C LEU A 109 6.64 -6.07 -5.77
N ALA A 110 6.28 -7.12 -6.50
CA ALA A 110 5.54 -8.25 -5.96
C ALA A 110 6.17 -9.59 -6.34
N SER A 111 5.86 -10.63 -5.58
CA SER A 111 6.01 -12.02 -5.99
C SER A 111 4.66 -12.55 -6.51
N PRO A 112 4.65 -13.60 -7.34
CA PRO A 112 3.42 -14.30 -7.72
C PRO A 112 2.64 -14.78 -6.50
N GLU A 113 3.32 -15.31 -5.48
CA GLU A 113 2.72 -15.82 -4.24
C GLU A 113 1.99 -14.71 -3.47
N GLY A 114 2.57 -13.50 -3.44
CA GLY A 114 1.95 -12.34 -2.81
C GLY A 114 0.71 -11.88 -3.56
N VAL A 115 0.76 -11.85 -4.89
CA VAL A 115 -0.40 -11.51 -5.74
C VAL A 115 -1.53 -12.52 -5.52
N ASP A 116 -1.23 -13.82 -5.62
CA ASP A 116 -2.19 -14.91 -5.41
C ASP A 116 -2.84 -14.84 -4.02
N ALA A 117 -2.07 -14.49 -2.99
CA ALA A 117 -2.58 -14.32 -1.62
C ALA A 117 -3.61 -13.17 -1.53
N ILE A 118 -3.36 -12.05 -2.21
CA ILE A 118 -4.30 -10.92 -2.22
C ILE A 118 -5.55 -11.28 -3.03
N GLU A 119 -5.40 -11.85 -4.23
CA GLU A 119 -6.53 -12.23 -5.08
C GLU A 119 -7.44 -13.27 -4.43
N SER A 120 -6.87 -14.22 -3.66
CA SER A 120 -7.61 -15.26 -2.95
C SER A 120 -8.29 -14.77 -1.66
N SER A 121 -8.06 -13.52 -1.25
CA SER A 121 -8.44 -13.03 0.09
C SER A 121 -9.91 -12.69 0.28
N ASN A 122 -10.71 -12.59 -0.79
CA ASN A 122 -12.09 -12.09 -0.79
C ASN A 122 -12.24 -10.66 -0.20
N ILE A 123 -11.16 -9.87 -0.15
CA ILE A 123 -11.23 -8.46 0.20
C ILE A 123 -11.62 -7.69 -1.05
N ASP A 124 -12.70 -6.90 -0.96
CA ASP A 124 -13.11 -6.03 -2.07
C ASP A 124 -12.13 -4.86 -2.17
N GLY A 125 -11.34 -4.84 -3.24
CA GLY A 125 -10.31 -3.83 -3.44
C GLY A 125 -9.56 -4.02 -4.75
N GLN A 126 -8.67 -3.08 -5.02
CA GLN A 126 -7.81 -3.10 -6.21
C GLN A 126 -6.34 -3.20 -5.80
N LEU A 127 -5.56 -3.99 -6.54
CA LEU A 127 -4.12 -4.09 -6.38
C LEU A 127 -3.43 -3.56 -7.63
N PHE A 128 -2.54 -2.58 -7.47
CA PHE A 128 -1.64 -2.10 -8.51
C PHE A 128 -0.20 -2.46 -8.15
N VAL A 129 0.48 -3.14 -9.07
CA VAL A 129 1.87 -3.56 -8.91
C VAL A 129 2.70 -2.99 -10.04
N GLY A 130 3.85 -2.40 -9.71
CA GLY A 130 4.77 -1.88 -10.72
C GLY A 130 5.44 -2.99 -11.51
N PHE A 131 5.89 -4.05 -10.83
CA PHE A 131 6.52 -5.21 -11.44
C PHE A 131 6.32 -6.47 -10.58
N VAL A 132 6.18 -7.62 -11.23
CA VAL A 132 6.13 -8.93 -10.57
C VAL A 132 7.41 -9.68 -10.91
N ASP A 133 8.17 -10.06 -9.89
CA ASP A 133 9.39 -10.85 -9.99
C ASP A 133 9.11 -12.36 -10.04
N ASP A 134 10.19 -13.18 -10.12
CA ASP A 134 10.08 -14.61 -10.37
C ASP A 134 9.42 -15.40 -9.23
N GLY A 135 9.61 -14.95 -7.97
CA GLY A 135 9.05 -15.63 -6.80
C GLY A 135 9.76 -15.28 -5.50
N LEU A 136 9.65 -16.17 -4.51
CA LEU A 136 10.27 -16.02 -3.19
C LEU A 136 11.40 -17.04 -2.98
N ASN A 137 12.45 -16.64 -2.26
CA ASN A 137 13.46 -17.58 -1.75
C ASN A 137 13.02 -18.21 -0.43
N ASP A 138 13.86 -19.13 0.11
CA ASP A 138 13.59 -19.85 1.37
C ASP A 138 13.42 -18.94 2.60
N SER A 139 13.89 -17.70 2.53
CA SER A 139 13.73 -16.67 3.57
C SER A 139 12.55 -15.72 3.30
N ALA A 140 11.71 -16.05 2.32
CA ALA A 140 10.56 -15.24 1.89
C ALA A 140 10.92 -13.84 1.36
N PHE A 141 12.13 -13.67 0.81
CA PHE A 141 12.49 -12.47 0.03
C PHE A 141 12.15 -12.66 -1.44
N ILE A 142 11.69 -11.61 -2.08
CA ILE A 142 11.43 -11.59 -3.52
C ILE A 142 12.75 -11.76 -4.28
N VAL A 143 12.75 -12.61 -5.33
CA VAL A 143 13.91 -12.90 -6.17
C VAL A 143 13.54 -12.62 -7.63
N PRO A 144 14.40 -11.86 -8.36
CA PRO A 144 15.66 -11.25 -7.98
C PRO A 144 15.54 -10.15 -6.92
N GLY A 145 14.41 -9.42 -6.86
CA GLY A 145 14.05 -8.48 -5.81
C GLY A 145 15.07 -7.37 -5.55
N LEU A 146 14.90 -6.74 -4.39
CA LEU A 146 15.82 -5.68 -3.91
C LEU A 146 16.18 -5.82 -2.42
N GLY A 147 15.83 -6.93 -1.78
CA GLY A 147 16.02 -7.15 -0.35
C GLY A 147 14.95 -6.45 0.50
N ASP A 148 15.26 -6.09 1.76
CA ASP A 148 14.34 -5.38 2.64
C ASP A 148 14.29 -3.89 2.29
N ALA A 149 13.11 -3.43 1.84
CA ALA A 149 12.92 -2.04 1.44
C ALA A 149 12.97 -1.07 2.62
N GLY A 150 12.52 -1.47 3.80
CA GLY A 150 12.59 -0.65 5.01
C GLY A 150 14.03 -0.44 5.45
N ASP A 151 14.82 -1.51 5.52
CA ASP A 151 16.24 -1.44 5.88
C ASP A 151 17.06 -0.64 4.88
N ARG A 152 16.72 -0.74 3.60
CA ARG A 152 17.42 0.04 2.55
C ARG A 152 17.12 1.53 2.59
N GLN A 153 15.92 1.91 3.02
CA GLN A 153 15.52 3.31 3.12
C GLN A 153 15.96 3.97 4.43
N PHE A 154 15.87 3.24 5.55
CA PHE A 154 15.98 3.80 6.89
C PHE A 154 17.13 3.21 7.71
N GLY A 155 17.90 2.30 7.14
CA GLY A 155 18.96 1.59 7.83
C GLY A 155 18.46 0.42 8.66
N LYS A 156 19.37 -0.51 8.91
CA LYS A 156 19.10 -1.71 9.72
C LYS A 156 19.15 -1.34 11.20
N ILE A 157 18.09 -1.67 11.94
CA ILE A 157 18.09 -1.57 13.41
C ILE A 157 18.75 -2.83 13.94
N ASN A 158 19.88 -2.67 14.64
CA ASN A 158 20.60 -3.77 15.31
C ASN A 158 19.99 -4.00 16.71
#